data_5e40c1460c155bf3acff420fe9500c78
#
_entry.id   5e40c1460c155bf3acff420fe9500c78
#
_cell.length_a   1.000
_cell.length_b   1.000
_cell.length_c   1.000
_cell.angle_alpha   90.00
_cell.angle_beta   90.00
_cell.angle_gamma   90.00
#
_symmetry.space_group_name_H-M   'P 1'
#
loop_
_entity.id
_entity.type
_entity.pdbx_description
1 polymer ?
#
loop_
_entity_poly.entity_id
_entity_poly.type
_entity_poly.pdbx_seq_one_letter_code
_entity_poly.pdbx_strand_id
1 'polypeptide(L)'
;MQIIVHDNKLRKVALINNNYPDMLSFHSDSWHRYLLQATSTFDFTIPKLYNGRLHEDLGFISDKAYFSFKFQGKHHLFYIANITEDDFNIALKCNNTNLELVNEQSIPFTSNSAQNIAWYLQHMELLTFATLEIGVNEIADKTRTLTFESQETKLSRLQSLMSRFNAEFEFVTELNNNGTLKRIVLNIYHEADNEHHGIGKVRSDVVLRYGNDVKGVQVTTDKTQLFNTGVFTGADGLTLKDVERSDKDSKGNEEFYTRKGSVSVYAPLSMERYPASMKDGDNWTRKDFQTEYTNVNDLLAYAFRTIKQYAYPIVSYTASIQSSFLNDYQDLVLGDTVKIYDKNFVGGLILQARVTEQVISFSNPNNNTLTFSNYVKLDSKISDTLRNRMAEMIEARLPYTLKMSTSAGTSFKNGTGESIVTPELYKGQKKITDATYRYYFGSEMTTGQTYKVLANKIENKQVLTVAAYIGNNEVARDKLTFINVFDGKNGLKGDKGAIDEEKLKEIEQNINSKADNALTQEQLNALNEKNAIMQAELEAKASLGTLNKAIAEYKSYTLQNNKDKAKSEKDLISLNQRLVENIRNLK
;
A
#
# COMPACT_ATOMS: atom_id res chain seq x y z
N MET A 1 23.03 -16.22 17.89
CA MET A 1 22.67 -15.23 16.83
C MET A 1 23.41 -13.93 17.09
N GLN A 2 24.02 -13.34 16.09
CA GLN A 2 24.70 -12.05 16.20
C GLN A 2 24.01 -11.04 15.28
N ILE A 3 23.59 -9.91 15.84
CA ILE A 3 23.02 -8.79 15.11
C ILE A 3 24.07 -7.69 15.09
N ILE A 4 24.31 -7.13 13.90
CA ILE A 4 25.25 -6.01 13.70
C ILE A 4 24.44 -4.74 13.66
N VAL A 5 24.82 -3.75 14.46
CA VAL A 5 24.27 -2.40 14.42
C VAL A 5 25.09 -1.56 13.45
N HIS A 6 24.42 -0.86 12.57
CA HIS A 6 25.04 0.04 11.61
C HIS A 6 24.54 1.47 11.82
N ASP A 7 25.38 2.43 11.52
CA ASP A 7 24.99 3.83 11.45
C ASP A 7 24.21 4.15 10.14
N ASN A 8 23.85 5.40 9.94
CA ASN A 8 23.14 5.88 8.74
C ASN A 8 23.97 5.81 7.43
N LYS A 9 25.25 5.45 7.52
CA LYS A 9 26.15 5.18 6.37
C LYS A 9 26.43 3.70 6.22
N LEU A 10 25.69 2.85 6.93
CA LEU A 10 25.81 1.41 7.00
C LEU A 10 27.19 0.92 7.53
N ARG A 11 27.94 1.76 8.27
CA ARG A 11 29.17 1.33 8.94
C ARG A 11 28.81 0.58 10.23
N LYS A 12 29.52 -0.50 10.51
CA LYS A 12 29.36 -1.26 11.76
C LYS A 12 29.79 -0.41 12.95
N VAL A 13 28.90 -0.25 13.93
CA VAL A 13 29.13 0.59 15.11
C VAL A 13 28.98 -0.16 16.42
N ALA A 14 28.13 -1.20 16.48
CA ALA A 14 27.94 -2.04 17.67
C ALA A 14 27.51 -3.45 17.29
N LEU A 15 27.50 -4.34 18.28
CA LEU A 15 27.06 -5.73 18.17
C LEU A 15 26.04 -6.05 19.26
N ILE A 16 25.05 -6.86 18.90
CA ILE A 16 24.06 -7.39 19.84
C ILE A 16 24.19 -8.92 19.80
N ASN A 17 24.43 -9.55 20.96
CA ASN A 17 24.60 -10.99 21.01
C ASN A 17 24.35 -11.54 22.43
N ASN A 18 23.32 -12.35 22.57
CA ASN A 18 22.93 -12.95 23.86
C ASN A 18 23.93 -13.92 24.46
N ASN A 19 24.93 -14.38 23.71
CA ASN A 19 25.93 -15.34 24.17
C ASN A 19 27.16 -14.68 24.80
N TYR A 20 27.28 -13.38 24.75
CA TYR A 20 28.43 -12.64 25.29
C TYR A 20 27.95 -11.65 26.34
N PRO A 21 28.43 -11.76 27.58
CA PRO A 21 27.90 -10.98 28.72
C PRO A 21 28.15 -9.47 28.62
N ASP A 22 29.17 -9.03 27.87
CA ASP A 22 29.52 -7.62 27.72
C ASP A 22 28.98 -6.98 26.44
N MET A 23 28.05 -7.64 25.77
CA MET A 23 27.39 -7.11 24.58
C MET A 23 25.94 -6.78 24.86
N LEU A 24 25.37 -5.88 24.06
CA LEU A 24 23.94 -5.67 24.06
C LEU A 24 23.22 -7.01 23.83
N SER A 25 22.19 -7.27 24.60
CA SER A 25 21.33 -8.45 24.46
C SER A 25 19.98 -8.07 23.86
N PHE A 26 19.22 -9.07 23.41
CA PHE A 26 17.88 -8.87 22.89
C PHE A 26 16.94 -9.99 23.32
N HIS A 27 15.66 -9.68 23.37
CA HIS A 27 14.59 -10.63 23.64
C HIS A 27 13.33 -10.28 22.88
N SER A 28 12.30 -11.13 22.98
CA SER A 28 10.99 -10.93 22.32
C SER A 28 11.12 -10.69 20.81
N ASP A 29 12.12 -11.32 20.22
CA ASP A 29 12.39 -11.16 18.80
C ASP A 29 11.44 -12.00 17.95
N SER A 30 11.09 -11.43 16.79
CA SER A 30 10.24 -12.06 15.79
C SER A 30 10.69 -11.62 14.40
N TRP A 31 11.32 -12.55 13.69
CA TRP A 31 11.65 -12.35 12.28
C TRP A 31 10.57 -13.03 11.43
N HIS A 32 9.67 -12.23 10.87
CA HIS A 32 8.58 -12.70 10.02
C HIS A 32 8.94 -12.53 8.55
N ARG A 33 8.95 -13.64 7.81
CA ARG A 33 9.34 -13.73 6.40
C ARG A 33 8.13 -14.10 5.56
N TYR A 34 8.00 -13.46 4.40
CA TYR A 34 6.85 -13.59 3.50
C TYR A 34 7.31 -13.99 2.10
N LEU A 35 6.84 -15.14 1.59
CA LEU A 35 7.22 -15.65 0.27
C LEU A 35 6.70 -14.74 -0.84
N LEU A 36 5.39 -14.48 -0.86
CA LEU A 36 4.72 -13.80 -1.97
C LEU A 36 5.15 -12.34 -2.14
N GLN A 37 5.53 -11.68 -1.05
CA GLN A 37 5.97 -10.29 -1.05
C GLN A 37 7.49 -10.16 -1.14
N ALA A 38 8.21 -11.29 -1.11
CA ALA A 38 9.66 -11.34 -1.13
C ALA A 38 10.33 -10.41 -0.08
N THR A 39 9.72 -10.31 1.11
CA THR A 39 10.17 -9.39 2.15
C THR A 39 10.14 -10.02 3.54
N SER A 40 10.60 -9.26 4.53
CA SER A 40 10.52 -9.66 5.94
C SER A 40 10.48 -8.46 6.88
N THR A 41 10.00 -8.68 8.10
CA THR A 41 10.06 -7.74 9.21
C THR A 41 10.80 -8.38 10.38
N PHE A 42 11.52 -7.60 11.16
CA PHE A 42 12.26 -8.06 12.31
C PHE A 42 12.03 -7.15 13.50
N ASP A 43 11.26 -7.63 14.46
CA ASP A 43 10.92 -6.93 15.69
C ASP A 43 11.69 -7.54 16.85
N PHE A 44 12.23 -6.72 17.75
CA PHE A 44 12.94 -7.20 18.93
C PHE A 44 13.06 -6.10 19.99
N THR A 45 13.40 -6.48 21.21
CA THR A 45 13.56 -5.56 22.34
C THR A 45 14.98 -5.66 22.90
N ILE A 46 15.59 -4.53 23.20
CA ILE A 46 16.92 -4.41 23.81
C ILE A 46 16.72 -3.92 25.25
N PRO A 47 17.16 -4.67 26.28
CA PRO A 47 17.23 -4.16 27.64
C PRO A 47 18.28 -3.04 27.73
N LYS A 48 17.94 -1.94 28.43
CA LYS A 48 18.86 -0.80 28.62
C LYS A 48 19.86 -1.02 29.72
N LEU A 49 19.45 -1.76 30.75
CA LEU A 49 20.25 -1.96 31.96
C LEU A 49 21.01 -3.26 31.88
N TYR A 50 22.30 -3.17 32.04
CA TYR A 50 23.22 -4.27 32.18
C TYR A 50 23.93 -4.16 33.55
N ASN A 51 23.78 -5.17 34.42
CA ASN A 51 24.27 -5.11 35.80
C ASN A 51 23.89 -3.82 36.56
N GLY A 52 22.66 -3.31 36.35
CA GLY A 52 22.16 -2.10 36.98
C GLY A 52 22.72 -0.78 36.41
N ARG A 53 23.43 -0.81 35.29
CA ARG A 53 23.96 0.37 34.59
C ARG A 53 23.52 0.36 33.12
N LEU A 54 23.40 1.55 32.55
CA LEU A 54 23.17 1.70 31.12
C LEU A 54 24.36 1.14 30.35
N HIS A 55 24.08 0.36 29.31
CA HIS A 55 25.12 -0.18 28.43
C HIS A 55 25.70 0.97 27.56
N GLU A 56 27.03 0.98 27.38
CA GLU A 56 27.73 2.06 26.65
C GLU A 56 27.33 2.13 25.17
N ASP A 57 27.00 1.01 24.54
CA ASP A 57 26.62 0.94 23.13
C ASP A 57 25.16 1.37 22.86
N LEU A 58 24.36 1.67 23.89
CA LEU A 58 22.98 2.13 23.68
C LEU A 58 22.89 3.40 22.83
N GLY A 59 23.92 4.24 22.88
CA GLY A 59 23.99 5.46 22.06
C GLY A 59 23.99 5.21 20.55
N PHE A 60 24.27 3.99 20.11
CA PHE A 60 24.20 3.58 18.71
C PHE A 60 22.80 3.11 18.29
N ILE A 61 21.90 2.88 19.25
CA ILE A 61 20.51 2.46 18.98
C ILE A 61 19.64 3.71 18.84
N SER A 62 19.53 4.21 17.63
CA SER A 62 18.74 5.40 17.31
C SER A 62 17.83 5.15 16.10
N ASP A 63 16.89 6.03 15.85
CA ASP A 63 15.98 6.01 14.69
C ASP A 63 16.69 5.95 13.33
N LYS A 64 18.00 6.24 13.29
CA LYS A 64 18.86 6.23 12.08
C LYS A 64 19.69 4.96 11.95
N ALA A 65 19.59 4.05 12.92
CA ALA A 65 20.35 2.81 12.91
C ALA A 65 19.75 1.79 11.94
N TYR A 66 20.62 0.94 11.40
CA TYR A 66 20.24 -0.26 10.65
C TYR A 66 20.74 -1.49 11.39
N PHE A 67 20.06 -2.60 11.17
CA PHE A 67 20.43 -3.89 11.76
C PHE A 67 20.65 -4.92 10.69
N SER A 68 21.70 -5.71 10.80
CA SER A 68 21.91 -6.84 9.90
C SER A 68 22.31 -8.10 10.66
N PHE A 69 21.96 -9.22 10.07
CA PHE A 69 22.44 -10.52 10.50
C PHE A 69 22.60 -11.46 9.30
N LYS A 70 23.33 -12.56 9.52
CA LYS A 70 23.50 -13.62 8.53
C LYS A 70 22.70 -14.84 8.96
N PHE A 71 21.87 -15.34 8.06
CA PHE A 71 21.08 -16.56 8.26
C PHE A 71 21.15 -17.44 7.01
N GLN A 72 21.47 -18.72 7.19
CA GLN A 72 21.63 -19.69 6.10
C GLN A 72 22.50 -19.17 4.94
N GLY A 73 23.59 -18.48 5.27
CA GLY A 73 24.52 -17.93 4.30
C GLY A 73 24.14 -16.59 3.67
N LYS A 74 22.88 -16.15 3.78
CA LYS A 74 22.39 -14.88 3.21
C LYS A 74 22.41 -13.77 4.26
N HIS A 75 22.71 -12.54 3.83
CA HIS A 75 22.60 -11.34 4.68
C HIS A 75 21.18 -10.78 4.64
N HIS A 76 20.73 -10.31 5.79
CA HIS A 76 19.46 -9.61 5.95
C HIS A 76 19.72 -8.26 6.58
N LEU A 77 19.22 -7.19 5.97
CA LEU A 77 19.43 -5.82 6.40
C LEU A 77 18.08 -5.15 6.64
N PHE A 78 17.96 -4.48 7.79
CA PHE A 78 16.72 -3.88 8.25
C PHE A 78 16.95 -2.43 8.66
N TYR A 79 15.97 -1.58 8.38
CA TYR A 79 15.88 -0.25 8.94
C TYR A 79 14.79 -0.19 10.01
N ILE A 80 14.88 0.79 10.91
CA ILE A 80 13.89 0.98 11.95
C ILE A 80 12.66 1.65 11.37
N ALA A 81 11.51 0.98 11.47
CA ALA A 81 10.21 1.55 11.14
C ALA A 81 9.57 2.25 12.34
N ASN A 82 9.79 1.70 13.53
CA ASN A 82 9.31 2.28 14.78
C ASN A 82 10.28 1.94 15.92
N ILE A 83 10.54 2.89 16.78
CA ILE A 83 11.30 2.74 18.01
C ILE A 83 10.47 3.27 19.17
N THR A 84 10.34 2.46 20.21
CA THR A 84 9.68 2.84 21.46
C THR A 84 10.63 2.58 22.61
N GLU A 85 10.87 3.58 23.42
CA GLU A 85 11.77 3.52 24.54
C GLU A 85 11.01 3.80 25.85
N ASP A 86 11.23 2.95 26.86
CA ASP A 86 10.82 3.14 28.23
C ASP A 86 12.04 3.19 29.17
N ASP A 87 11.83 3.18 30.48
CA ASP A 87 12.91 3.26 31.46
C ASP A 87 13.89 2.07 31.40
N PHE A 88 13.44 0.92 30.93
CA PHE A 88 14.18 -0.34 30.98
C PHE A 88 14.53 -0.93 29.62
N ASN A 89 13.76 -0.60 28.58
CA ASN A 89 13.81 -1.28 27.29
C ASN A 89 13.75 -0.31 26.12
N ILE A 90 14.30 -0.75 24.99
CA ILE A 90 14.10 -0.15 23.68
C ILE A 90 13.44 -1.23 22.80
N ALA A 91 12.18 -1.06 22.46
CA ALA A 91 11.45 -1.93 21.53
C ALA A 91 11.58 -1.41 20.10
N LEU A 92 11.97 -2.27 19.19
CA LEU A 92 12.28 -1.95 17.80
C LEU A 92 11.37 -2.75 16.87
N LYS A 93 10.74 -2.07 15.94
CA LYS A 93 10.06 -2.66 14.80
C LYS A 93 10.83 -2.31 13.53
N CYS A 94 11.39 -3.32 12.90
CA CYS A 94 12.29 -3.13 11.78
C CYS A 94 11.75 -3.77 10.51
N ASN A 95 11.92 -3.09 9.38
CA ASN A 95 11.53 -3.58 8.07
C ASN A 95 12.77 -3.91 7.25
N ASN A 96 12.70 -4.96 6.45
CA ASN A 96 13.72 -5.24 5.46
C ASN A 96 13.85 -4.06 4.49
N THR A 97 15.08 -3.73 4.08
CA THR A 97 15.38 -2.57 3.24
C THR A 97 14.62 -2.55 1.91
N ASN A 98 14.25 -3.70 1.35
CA ASN A 98 13.44 -3.76 0.14
C ASN A 98 12.00 -3.21 0.33
N LEU A 99 11.50 -3.14 1.56
CA LEU A 99 10.21 -2.50 1.85
C LEU A 99 10.22 -0.98 1.63
N GLU A 100 11.38 -0.35 1.49
CA GLU A 100 11.45 1.06 1.10
C GLU A 100 10.86 1.34 -0.30
N LEU A 101 10.77 0.33 -1.16
CA LEU A 101 10.05 0.43 -2.43
C LEU A 101 8.55 0.78 -2.28
N VAL A 102 7.98 0.62 -1.09
CA VAL A 102 6.61 1.09 -0.76
C VAL A 102 6.54 2.62 -0.75
N ASN A 103 7.65 3.28 -0.46
CA ASN A 103 7.72 4.74 -0.31
C ASN A 103 7.85 5.48 -1.64
N GLU A 104 8.19 4.76 -2.70
CA GLU A 104 8.33 5.32 -4.04
C GLU A 104 7.11 4.98 -4.90
N GLN A 105 6.72 5.92 -5.76
CA GLN A 105 5.58 5.77 -6.65
C GLN A 105 6.03 5.37 -8.05
N SER A 106 5.25 4.47 -8.67
CA SER A 106 5.33 4.13 -10.09
C SER A 106 4.11 4.71 -10.79
N ILE A 107 4.35 5.48 -11.83
CA ILE A 107 3.30 6.12 -12.63
C ILE A 107 2.65 5.13 -13.59
N PRO A 108 1.49 5.45 -14.18
CA PRO A 108 0.90 4.68 -15.27
C PRO A 108 1.90 4.44 -16.39
N PHE A 109 1.88 3.25 -16.97
CA PHE A 109 2.85 2.83 -17.98
C PHE A 109 2.20 1.90 -19.01
N THR A 110 2.50 2.11 -20.29
CA THR A 110 2.02 1.26 -21.39
C THR A 110 3.19 0.90 -22.31
N SER A 111 3.32 -0.37 -22.66
CA SER A 111 4.24 -0.82 -23.72
C SER A 111 3.51 -0.93 -25.05
N ASN A 112 4.13 -0.42 -26.11
CA ASN A 112 3.57 -0.46 -27.47
C ASN A 112 3.83 -1.79 -28.20
N SER A 113 4.64 -2.68 -27.62
CA SER A 113 5.00 -3.98 -28.17
C SER A 113 5.35 -4.96 -27.07
N ALA A 114 5.41 -6.25 -27.42
CA ALA A 114 5.80 -7.29 -26.48
C ALA A 114 7.25 -7.10 -26.03
N GLN A 115 7.45 -7.00 -24.70
CA GLN A 115 8.74 -6.77 -24.07
C GLN A 115 9.02 -7.81 -22.99
N ASN A 116 10.28 -8.09 -22.71
CA ASN A 116 10.67 -8.98 -21.63
C ASN A 116 10.61 -8.27 -20.27
N ILE A 117 10.69 -9.06 -19.20
CA ILE A 117 10.56 -8.52 -17.83
C ILE A 117 11.68 -7.53 -17.47
N ALA A 118 12.90 -7.76 -17.93
CA ALA A 118 14.03 -6.87 -17.66
C ALA A 118 13.82 -5.48 -18.30
N TRP A 119 13.23 -5.45 -19.50
CA TRP A 119 12.87 -4.20 -20.16
C TRP A 119 11.85 -3.41 -19.31
N TYR A 120 10.79 -4.07 -18.80
CA TYR A 120 9.80 -3.43 -17.93
C TYR A 120 10.42 -2.89 -16.65
N LEU A 121 11.25 -3.70 -15.97
CA LEU A 121 11.93 -3.29 -14.74
C LEU A 121 12.76 -2.02 -14.94
N GLN A 122 13.44 -1.90 -16.08
CA GLN A 122 14.24 -0.74 -16.43
C GLN A 122 13.38 0.49 -16.79
N HIS A 123 12.39 0.32 -17.70
CA HIS A 123 11.60 1.43 -18.22
C HIS A 123 10.55 1.98 -17.24
N MET A 124 10.13 1.18 -16.28
CA MET A 124 9.30 1.64 -15.15
C MET A 124 10.14 2.11 -13.95
N GLU A 125 11.46 2.22 -14.12
CA GLU A 125 12.41 2.67 -13.09
C GLU A 125 12.34 1.88 -11.77
N LEU A 126 12.01 0.58 -11.86
CA LEU A 126 11.88 -0.28 -10.68
C LEU A 126 13.24 -0.74 -10.13
N LEU A 127 14.33 -0.58 -10.90
CA LEU A 127 15.70 -0.91 -10.50
C LEU A 127 16.49 0.28 -9.93
N THR A 128 15.90 1.46 -9.84
CA THR A 128 16.61 2.69 -9.41
C THR A 128 16.83 2.77 -7.89
N PHE A 129 16.48 1.71 -7.16
CA PHE A 129 16.55 1.64 -5.71
C PHE A 129 17.81 0.90 -5.25
N ALA A 130 18.60 1.52 -4.34
CA ALA A 130 19.66 0.89 -3.53
C ALA A 130 20.57 -0.10 -4.31
N THR A 131 21.05 0.29 -5.49
CA THR A 131 21.88 -0.59 -6.35
C THR A 131 21.19 -1.94 -6.63
N LEU A 132 19.90 -1.90 -6.93
CA LEU A 132 19.12 -3.08 -7.27
C LEU A 132 19.54 -3.59 -8.66
N GLU A 133 19.94 -4.85 -8.72
CA GLU A 133 20.38 -5.51 -9.94
C GLU A 133 19.58 -6.81 -10.16
N ILE A 134 19.33 -7.16 -11.41
CA ILE A 134 18.76 -8.46 -11.76
C ILE A 134 19.85 -9.53 -11.61
N GLY A 135 19.57 -10.56 -10.81
CA GLY A 135 20.41 -11.73 -10.68
C GLY A 135 19.95 -12.88 -11.59
N VAL A 136 19.48 -13.98 -11.00
CA VAL A 136 18.85 -15.07 -11.75
C VAL A 136 17.58 -14.56 -12.41
N ASN A 137 17.37 -14.91 -13.68
CA ASN A 137 16.16 -14.60 -14.41
C ASN A 137 15.79 -15.80 -15.29
N GLU A 138 14.95 -16.69 -14.76
CA GLU A 138 14.52 -17.91 -15.43
C GLU A 138 13.49 -17.66 -16.55
N ILE A 139 12.92 -16.45 -16.60
CA ILE A 139 11.87 -16.07 -17.57
C ILE A 139 12.35 -15.00 -18.55
N ALA A 140 13.66 -14.90 -18.79
CA ALA A 140 14.26 -13.84 -19.61
C ALA A 140 13.75 -13.85 -21.07
N ASP A 141 13.33 -15.01 -21.56
CA ASP A 141 12.79 -15.25 -22.91
C ASP A 141 11.30 -14.91 -23.04
N LYS A 142 10.57 -14.80 -21.93
CA LYS A 142 9.14 -14.47 -21.96
C LYS A 142 8.92 -13.00 -22.27
N THR A 143 8.00 -12.73 -23.17
CA THR A 143 7.60 -11.35 -23.53
C THR A 143 6.11 -11.14 -23.35
N ARG A 144 5.70 -9.90 -23.02
CA ARG A 144 4.31 -9.48 -22.85
C ARG A 144 4.13 -8.05 -23.36
N THR A 145 2.93 -7.72 -23.83
CA THR A 145 2.49 -6.34 -24.02
C THR A 145 1.59 -5.99 -22.85
N LEU A 146 2.00 -5.04 -22.00
CA LEU A 146 1.32 -4.73 -20.76
C LEU A 146 1.01 -3.24 -20.64
N THR A 147 -0.14 -2.94 -20.06
CA THR A 147 -0.55 -1.61 -19.61
C THR A 147 -0.80 -1.63 -18.11
N PHE A 148 -0.39 -0.57 -17.43
CA PHE A 148 -0.62 -0.30 -16.03
C PHE A 148 -1.28 1.08 -15.93
N GLU A 149 -2.59 1.13 -15.71
CA GLU A 149 -3.37 2.36 -15.78
C GLU A 149 -3.27 3.21 -14.52
N SER A 150 -3.05 2.59 -13.36
CA SER A 150 -3.05 3.28 -12.06
C SER A 150 -1.64 3.65 -11.60
N GLN A 151 -1.56 4.72 -10.82
CA GLN A 151 -0.39 4.99 -10.00
C GLN A 151 -0.42 4.09 -8.76
N GLU A 152 0.72 3.48 -8.44
CA GLU A 152 0.88 2.58 -7.29
C GLU A 152 2.31 2.64 -6.75
N THR A 153 2.56 2.03 -5.58
CA THR A 153 3.93 1.97 -5.06
C THR A 153 4.82 1.10 -5.96
N LYS A 154 6.12 1.38 -6.00
CA LYS A 154 7.06 0.55 -6.79
C LYS A 154 7.02 -0.92 -6.38
N LEU A 155 6.83 -1.23 -5.09
CA LEU A 155 6.70 -2.62 -4.65
C LEU A 155 5.42 -3.26 -5.21
N SER A 156 4.28 -2.57 -5.18
CA SER A 156 3.03 -3.08 -5.76
C SER A 156 3.15 -3.28 -7.28
N ARG A 157 3.81 -2.32 -7.96
CA ARG A 157 4.09 -2.43 -9.39
C ARG A 157 4.98 -3.63 -9.72
N LEU A 158 6.02 -3.86 -8.91
CA LEU A 158 6.89 -5.03 -9.07
C LEU A 158 6.09 -6.33 -8.89
N GLN A 159 5.26 -6.41 -7.87
CA GLN A 159 4.40 -7.58 -7.64
C GLN A 159 3.40 -7.81 -8.79
N SER A 160 2.74 -6.73 -9.26
CA SER A 160 1.86 -6.78 -10.43
C SER A 160 2.59 -7.26 -11.68
N LEU A 161 3.80 -6.74 -11.93
CA LEU A 161 4.63 -7.15 -13.06
C LEU A 161 4.99 -8.63 -12.98
N MET A 162 5.48 -9.11 -11.83
CA MET A 162 5.82 -10.52 -11.62
C MET A 162 4.60 -11.42 -11.83
N SER A 163 3.45 -11.03 -11.27
CA SER A 163 2.20 -11.77 -11.48
C SER A 163 1.81 -11.88 -12.95
N ARG A 164 1.93 -10.79 -13.72
CA ARG A 164 1.60 -10.79 -15.16
C ARG A 164 2.57 -11.63 -15.99
N PHE A 165 3.80 -11.81 -15.54
CA PHE A 165 4.78 -12.71 -16.17
C PHE A 165 4.72 -14.15 -15.65
N ASN A 166 3.87 -14.47 -14.69
CA ASN A 166 3.82 -15.76 -14.01
C ASN A 166 5.17 -16.10 -13.41
N ALA A 167 5.65 -15.19 -12.59
CA ALA A 167 6.96 -15.27 -11.97
C ALA A 167 6.86 -15.07 -10.46
N GLU A 168 7.78 -15.70 -9.76
CA GLU A 168 8.11 -15.46 -8.37
C GLU A 168 9.42 -14.69 -8.29
N PHE A 169 9.66 -14.01 -7.18
CA PHE A 169 10.89 -13.26 -7.01
C PHE A 169 11.35 -13.23 -5.56
N GLU A 170 12.65 -13.10 -5.36
CA GLU A 170 13.25 -12.85 -4.06
C GLU A 170 14.28 -11.72 -4.15
N PHE A 171 14.48 -11.03 -3.03
CA PHE A 171 15.58 -10.09 -2.87
C PHE A 171 16.68 -10.73 -2.04
N VAL A 172 17.92 -10.61 -2.52
CA VAL A 172 19.12 -11.04 -1.80
C VAL A 172 19.97 -9.80 -1.52
N THR A 173 20.20 -9.50 -0.25
CA THR A 173 21.08 -8.41 0.18
C THR A 173 22.53 -8.87 0.24
N GLU A 174 23.43 -8.20 -0.46
CA GLU A 174 24.87 -8.41 -0.36
C GLU A 174 25.52 -7.24 0.35
N LEU A 175 26.28 -7.55 1.39
CA LEU A 175 27.06 -6.56 2.15
C LEU A 175 28.55 -6.74 1.87
N ASN A 176 29.29 -5.63 1.88
CA ASN A 176 30.74 -5.63 1.89
C ASN A 176 31.28 -6.11 3.24
N ASN A 177 32.56 -6.47 3.30
CA ASN A 177 33.20 -6.92 4.55
C ASN A 177 33.15 -5.88 5.67
N ASN A 178 33.11 -4.58 5.32
CA ASN A 178 32.95 -3.49 6.28
C ASN A 178 31.48 -3.26 6.73
N GLY A 179 30.53 -4.05 6.20
CA GLY A 179 29.12 -3.98 6.54
C GLY A 179 28.29 -3.04 5.67
N THR A 180 28.90 -2.22 4.82
CA THR A 180 28.15 -1.35 3.91
C THR A 180 27.42 -2.17 2.85
N LEU A 181 26.31 -1.63 2.36
CA LEU A 181 25.55 -2.26 1.28
C LEU A 181 26.41 -2.34 0.01
N LYS A 182 26.54 -3.54 -0.54
CA LYS A 182 27.18 -3.76 -1.84
C LYS A 182 26.16 -3.63 -2.95
N ARG A 183 25.06 -4.40 -2.85
CA ARG A 183 23.92 -4.38 -3.78
C ARG A 183 22.74 -5.16 -3.21
N ILE A 184 21.57 -4.94 -3.79
CA ILE A 184 20.42 -5.82 -3.63
C ILE A 184 20.21 -6.55 -4.96
N VAL A 185 20.10 -7.86 -4.92
CA VAL A 185 19.91 -8.70 -6.11
C VAL A 185 18.44 -9.14 -6.16
N LEU A 186 17.77 -8.87 -7.28
CA LEU A 186 16.44 -9.35 -7.60
C LEU A 186 16.57 -10.64 -8.42
N ASN A 187 16.27 -11.76 -7.82
CA ASN A 187 16.17 -13.04 -8.51
C ASN A 187 14.73 -13.28 -8.93
N ILE A 188 14.54 -13.74 -10.16
CA ILE A 188 13.24 -13.96 -10.79
C ILE A 188 13.19 -15.43 -11.24
N TYR A 189 12.18 -16.14 -10.79
CA TYR A 189 11.96 -17.56 -11.04
C TYR A 189 10.65 -17.76 -11.78
N HIS A 190 10.51 -18.90 -12.45
CA HIS A 190 9.20 -19.38 -12.88
C HIS A 190 8.27 -19.46 -11.66
N GLU A 191 7.00 -19.18 -11.86
CA GLU A 191 5.99 -19.47 -10.86
C GLU A 191 5.96 -21.00 -10.61
N ALA A 192 5.81 -21.37 -9.34
CA ALA A 192 5.68 -22.77 -8.97
C ALA A 192 4.42 -23.39 -9.57
N ASP A 193 4.58 -24.43 -10.38
CA ASP A 193 3.55 -25.23 -11.02
C ASP A 193 3.96 -26.72 -11.08
N ASN A 194 3.34 -27.49 -11.95
CA ASN A 194 3.69 -28.92 -12.10
C ASN A 194 5.05 -29.15 -12.75
N GLU A 195 5.61 -28.16 -13.45
CA GLU A 195 6.86 -28.25 -14.21
C GLU A 195 8.00 -27.48 -13.53
N HIS A 196 7.67 -26.45 -12.77
CA HIS A 196 8.61 -25.54 -12.14
C HIS A 196 8.39 -25.47 -10.62
N HIS A 197 9.48 -25.40 -9.87
CA HIS A 197 9.42 -25.36 -8.41
C HIS A 197 9.25 -23.94 -7.84
N GLY A 198 9.51 -22.91 -8.65
CA GLY A 198 9.57 -21.53 -8.16
C GLY A 198 10.71 -21.32 -7.14
N ILE A 199 10.46 -20.46 -6.17
CA ILE A 199 11.36 -20.31 -5.01
C ILE A 199 11.24 -21.56 -4.12
N GLY A 200 12.37 -22.11 -3.68
CA GLY A 200 12.43 -23.32 -2.86
C GLY A 200 12.51 -24.59 -3.68
N LYS A 201 12.29 -25.71 -3.04
CA LYS A 201 12.38 -27.05 -3.65
C LYS A 201 11.34 -28.01 -3.08
N VAL A 202 11.06 -29.09 -3.80
CA VAL A 202 10.23 -30.17 -3.26
C VAL A 202 11.07 -31.01 -2.28
N ARG A 203 10.66 -30.98 -1.02
CA ARG A 203 11.28 -31.72 0.09
C ARG A 203 10.56 -33.05 0.29
N SER A 204 10.85 -34.02 -0.58
CA SER A 204 10.29 -35.36 -0.46
C SER A 204 10.76 -36.12 0.79
N ASP A 205 11.86 -35.68 1.38
CA ASP A 205 12.44 -36.14 2.64
C ASP A 205 11.69 -35.64 3.87
N VAL A 206 10.85 -34.60 3.73
CA VAL A 206 10.12 -33.99 4.83
C VAL A 206 8.65 -34.38 4.80
N VAL A 207 8.21 -35.11 5.83
CA VAL A 207 6.80 -35.43 6.07
C VAL A 207 6.44 -34.94 7.48
N LEU A 208 5.64 -33.88 7.55
CA LEU A 208 5.14 -33.33 8.81
C LEU A 208 4.00 -34.18 9.34
N ARG A 209 4.13 -34.71 10.57
CA ARG A 209 3.10 -35.52 11.22
C ARG A 209 2.53 -34.77 12.41
N TYR A 210 1.22 -34.61 12.42
CA TYR A 210 0.52 -34.05 13.57
C TYR A 210 0.77 -34.87 14.84
N GLY A 211 1.06 -34.16 15.92
CA GLY A 211 1.35 -34.77 17.23
C GLY A 211 2.82 -35.16 17.46
N ASN A 212 3.65 -35.31 16.40
CA ASN A 212 5.06 -35.59 16.49
C ASN A 212 5.91 -34.35 16.17
N ASP A 213 5.73 -33.80 14.98
CA ASP A 213 6.57 -32.72 14.44
C ASP A 213 5.90 -31.37 14.61
N VAL A 214 4.58 -31.38 14.78
CA VAL A 214 3.72 -30.20 14.81
C VAL A 214 2.83 -30.23 16.05
N LYS A 215 2.84 -29.16 16.85
CA LYS A 215 2.04 -29.05 18.09
C LYS A 215 0.59 -28.68 17.87
N GLY A 216 0.28 -27.99 16.79
CA GLY A 216 -1.07 -27.57 16.46
C GLY A 216 -1.13 -27.20 15.01
N VAL A 217 -2.17 -27.65 14.35
CA VAL A 217 -2.46 -27.25 12.97
C VAL A 217 -3.76 -26.48 13.00
N GLN A 218 -3.70 -25.21 12.62
CA GLN A 218 -4.89 -24.43 12.31
C GLN A 218 -5.12 -24.52 10.82
N VAL A 219 -6.27 -25.03 10.43
CA VAL A 219 -6.69 -25.07 9.02
C VAL A 219 -7.66 -23.95 8.78
N THR A 220 -7.33 -23.07 7.87
CA THR A 220 -8.23 -22.00 7.43
C THR A 220 -8.67 -22.30 6.00
N THR A 221 -9.99 -22.42 5.80
CA THR A 221 -10.60 -22.59 4.49
C THR A 221 -11.27 -21.30 4.06
N ASP A 222 -10.68 -20.62 3.08
CA ASP A 222 -11.20 -19.36 2.54
C ASP A 222 -11.98 -19.63 1.24
N LYS A 223 -13.28 -19.30 1.26
CA LYS A 223 -14.20 -19.36 0.12
C LYS A 223 -14.55 -17.97 -0.43
N THR A 224 -14.02 -16.89 0.15
CA THR A 224 -14.44 -15.51 -0.18
C THR A 224 -14.16 -15.12 -1.62
N GLN A 225 -13.19 -15.76 -2.26
CA GLN A 225 -12.82 -15.52 -3.64
C GLN A 225 -13.26 -16.64 -4.59
N LEU A 226 -13.95 -17.66 -4.08
CA LEU A 226 -14.36 -18.80 -4.89
C LEU A 226 -15.32 -18.35 -6.01
N PHE A 227 -15.03 -18.75 -7.22
CA PHE A 227 -15.92 -18.69 -8.37
C PHE A 227 -15.62 -19.88 -9.30
N ASN A 228 -16.62 -20.35 -10.04
CA ASN A 228 -16.50 -21.52 -10.89
C ASN A 228 -16.87 -21.26 -12.35
N THR A 229 -17.19 -20.01 -12.68
CA THR A 229 -17.23 -19.51 -14.05
C THR A 229 -16.81 -18.05 -14.09
N GLY A 230 -16.22 -17.61 -15.20
CA GLY A 230 -15.80 -16.22 -15.36
C GLY A 230 -15.70 -15.80 -16.82
N VAL A 231 -16.02 -14.53 -17.09
CA VAL A 231 -15.75 -13.87 -18.37
C VAL A 231 -14.43 -13.13 -18.26
N PHE A 232 -13.58 -13.31 -19.25
CA PHE A 232 -12.28 -12.66 -19.32
C PHE A 232 -12.23 -11.81 -20.58
N THR A 233 -12.05 -10.50 -20.38
CA THR A 233 -11.97 -9.52 -21.48
C THR A 233 -10.59 -8.89 -21.48
N GLY A 234 -9.94 -8.87 -22.64
CA GLY A 234 -8.67 -8.19 -22.88
C GLY A 234 -8.86 -6.76 -23.35
N ALA A 235 -7.77 -6.12 -23.75
CA ALA A 235 -7.78 -4.80 -24.35
C ALA A 235 -8.66 -4.78 -25.61
N ASP A 236 -9.24 -3.60 -25.90
CA ASP A 236 -10.07 -3.36 -27.09
C ASP A 236 -11.25 -4.35 -27.25
N GLY A 237 -11.73 -4.91 -26.13
CA GLY A 237 -12.85 -5.85 -26.13
C GLY A 237 -12.49 -7.26 -26.60
N LEU A 238 -11.21 -7.63 -26.60
CA LEU A 238 -10.75 -8.99 -26.90
C LEU A 238 -11.44 -9.99 -25.96
N THR A 239 -11.95 -11.10 -26.52
CA THR A 239 -12.65 -12.15 -25.76
C THR A 239 -12.15 -13.54 -26.14
N LEU A 240 -12.57 -14.56 -25.40
CA LEU A 240 -12.26 -15.98 -25.66
C LEU A 240 -13.24 -16.65 -26.64
N LYS A 241 -14.12 -15.89 -27.33
CA LYS A 241 -15.21 -16.43 -28.14
C LYS A 241 -14.79 -17.41 -29.22
N ASP A 242 -13.60 -17.21 -29.79
CA ASP A 242 -13.12 -17.99 -30.93
C ASP A 242 -12.16 -19.12 -30.55
N VAL A 243 -11.92 -19.32 -29.25
CA VAL A 243 -11.00 -20.35 -28.74
C VAL A 243 -11.73 -21.48 -28.03
N GLU A 244 -11.08 -22.63 -28.02
CA GLU A 244 -11.55 -23.82 -27.30
C GLU A 244 -10.39 -24.45 -26.55
N ARG A 245 -10.64 -24.82 -25.27
CA ARG A 245 -9.69 -25.57 -24.45
C ARG A 245 -10.44 -26.38 -23.41
N SER A 246 -9.96 -27.60 -23.16
CA SER A 246 -10.47 -28.49 -22.12
C SER A 246 -9.31 -29.13 -21.38
N ASP A 247 -9.27 -28.92 -20.06
CA ASP A 247 -8.33 -29.56 -19.15
C ASP A 247 -9.09 -30.59 -18.32
N LYS A 248 -8.53 -31.80 -18.18
CA LYS A 248 -9.16 -32.92 -17.47
C LYS A 248 -8.45 -33.22 -16.15
N ASP A 249 -9.18 -33.73 -15.18
CA ASP A 249 -8.64 -34.26 -13.94
C ASP A 249 -7.91 -35.61 -14.17
N SER A 250 -7.28 -36.14 -13.14
CA SER A 250 -6.57 -37.43 -13.18
C SER A 250 -7.48 -38.64 -13.47
N LYS A 251 -8.80 -38.48 -13.40
CA LYS A 251 -9.81 -39.51 -13.69
C LYS A 251 -10.40 -39.37 -15.09
N GLY A 252 -9.97 -38.35 -15.85
CA GLY A 252 -10.45 -38.07 -17.19
C GLY A 252 -11.72 -37.22 -17.27
N ASN A 253 -12.26 -36.74 -16.13
CA ASN A 253 -13.38 -35.82 -16.11
C ASN A 253 -12.95 -34.42 -16.53
N GLU A 254 -13.81 -33.70 -17.24
CA GLU A 254 -13.54 -32.33 -17.63
C GLU A 254 -13.59 -31.42 -16.40
N GLU A 255 -12.43 -30.87 -16.04
CA GLU A 255 -12.30 -30.06 -14.83
C GLU A 255 -12.40 -28.56 -15.13
N PHE A 256 -11.79 -28.12 -16.26
CA PHE A 256 -11.87 -26.74 -16.72
C PHE A 256 -12.06 -26.70 -18.22
N TYR A 257 -12.95 -25.85 -18.72
CA TYR A 257 -13.13 -25.72 -20.17
C TYR A 257 -13.60 -24.32 -20.61
N THR A 258 -13.36 -24.02 -21.88
CA THR A 258 -14.08 -23.02 -22.68
C THR A 258 -14.41 -23.61 -24.04
N ARG A 259 -15.50 -23.15 -24.68
CA ARG A 259 -15.96 -23.62 -25.98
C ARG A 259 -16.05 -22.47 -26.97
N LYS A 260 -15.85 -22.77 -28.25
CA LYS A 260 -16.12 -21.80 -29.32
C LYS A 260 -17.55 -21.26 -29.20
N GLY A 261 -17.69 -19.94 -29.33
CA GLY A 261 -18.95 -19.22 -29.14
C GLY A 261 -19.20 -18.76 -27.70
N SER A 262 -18.47 -19.27 -26.71
CA SER A 262 -18.53 -18.81 -25.32
C SER A 262 -17.41 -17.82 -25.02
N VAL A 263 -17.73 -16.79 -24.23
CA VAL A 263 -16.73 -15.83 -23.69
C VAL A 263 -16.26 -16.24 -22.29
N SER A 264 -16.85 -17.30 -21.73
CA SER A 264 -16.61 -17.74 -20.36
C SER A 264 -15.72 -18.98 -20.29
N VAL A 265 -14.98 -19.08 -19.19
CA VAL A 265 -14.31 -20.32 -18.75
C VAL A 265 -15.14 -20.93 -17.62
N TYR A 266 -15.22 -22.25 -17.58
CA TYR A 266 -16.06 -23.01 -16.65
C TYR A 266 -15.25 -24.05 -15.88
N ALA A 267 -15.64 -24.28 -14.61
CA ALA A 267 -15.12 -25.33 -13.74
C ALA A 267 -16.26 -26.22 -13.23
N PRO A 268 -16.74 -27.19 -14.03
CA PRO A 268 -17.96 -27.97 -13.71
C PRO A 268 -17.83 -28.79 -12.42
N LEU A 269 -16.68 -29.41 -12.16
CA LEU A 269 -16.49 -30.18 -10.91
C LEU A 269 -16.50 -29.29 -9.67
N SER A 270 -16.06 -28.05 -9.82
CA SER A 270 -16.18 -27.05 -8.75
C SER A 270 -17.63 -26.63 -8.54
N MET A 271 -18.38 -26.39 -9.61
CA MET A 271 -19.79 -26.02 -9.51
C MET A 271 -20.62 -27.12 -8.83
N GLU A 272 -20.35 -28.38 -9.12
CA GLU A 272 -21.02 -29.51 -8.45
C GLU A 272 -20.73 -29.54 -6.94
N ARG A 273 -19.50 -29.20 -6.52
CA ARG A 273 -19.08 -29.19 -5.10
C ARG A 273 -19.50 -27.94 -4.35
N TYR A 274 -19.53 -26.80 -5.04
CA TYR A 274 -19.76 -25.47 -4.47
C TYR A 274 -20.77 -24.70 -5.32
N PRO A 275 -22.02 -25.18 -5.41
CA PRO A 275 -23.03 -24.52 -6.21
C PRO A 275 -23.47 -23.20 -5.60
N ALA A 276 -23.86 -22.23 -6.44
CA ALA A 276 -24.53 -21.01 -6.04
C ALA A 276 -26.02 -21.30 -5.73
N SER A 277 -26.30 -22.09 -4.69
CA SER A 277 -27.61 -22.66 -4.39
C SER A 277 -28.72 -21.64 -4.11
N MET A 278 -28.36 -20.38 -3.82
CA MET A 278 -29.31 -19.28 -3.58
C MET A 278 -29.58 -18.43 -4.81
N LYS A 279 -28.99 -18.79 -5.96
CA LYS A 279 -29.12 -18.06 -7.21
C LYS A 279 -30.26 -18.69 -8.06
N ASP A 280 -31.13 -17.86 -8.55
CA ASP A 280 -32.17 -18.29 -9.48
C ASP A 280 -31.59 -18.53 -10.87
N GLY A 281 -31.89 -19.65 -11.48
CA GLY A 281 -31.62 -19.99 -12.88
C GLY A 281 -30.40 -20.87 -13.13
N ASP A 282 -29.27 -20.67 -12.47
CA ASP A 282 -28.10 -21.54 -12.59
C ASP A 282 -27.33 -21.64 -11.27
N ASN A 283 -26.48 -22.66 -11.15
CA ASN A 283 -25.65 -22.89 -9.95
C ASN A 283 -24.23 -22.35 -10.05
N TRP A 284 -23.94 -21.54 -11.07
CA TRP A 284 -22.60 -21.02 -11.29
C TRP A 284 -22.33 -19.77 -10.45
N THR A 285 -21.24 -19.76 -9.71
CA THR A 285 -20.69 -18.55 -9.11
C THR A 285 -19.79 -17.86 -10.14
N ARG A 286 -20.23 -16.70 -10.65
CA ARG A 286 -19.57 -15.98 -11.74
C ARG A 286 -18.76 -14.80 -11.21
N LYS A 287 -17.56 -14.59 -11.81
CA LYS A 287 -16.76 -13.39 -11.65
C LYS A 287 -16.19 -12.95 -13.00
N ASP A 288 -16.28 -11.66 -13.29
CA ASP A 288 -15.82 -11.09 -14.55
C ASP A 288 -14.49 -10.35 -14.34
N PHE A 289 -13.59 -10.43 -15.33
CA PHE A 289 -12.25 -9.88 -15.27
C PHE A 289 -12.00 -9.03 -16.50
N GLN A 290 -11.61 -7.78 -16.25
CA GLN A 290 -11.05 -6.90 -17.26
C GLN A 290 -9.53 -7.00 -17.19
N THR A 291 -8.87 -7.14 -18.34
CA THR A 291 -7.42 -7.30 -18.44
C THR A 291 -6.88 -6.50 -19.62
N GLU A 292 -5.58 -6.29 -19.61
CA GLU A 292 -4.86 -5.55 -20.64
C GLU A 292 -4.23 -6.45 -21.72
N TYR A 293 -4.59 -7.74 -21.76
CA TYR A 293 -4.05 -8.64 -22.76
C TYR A 293 -4.56 -8.30 -24.16
N THR A 294 -3.64 -8.14 -25.10
CA THR A 294 -3.92 -7.89 -26.52
C THR A 294 -3.86 -9.16 -27.38
N ASN A 295 -3.39 -10.27 -26.82
CA ASN A 295 -3.28 -11.56 -27.47
C ASN A 295 -4.24 -12.57 -26.84
N VAL A 296 -5.02 -13.28 -27.68
CA VAL A 296 -6.02 -14.24 -27.23
C VAL A 296 -5.43 -15.44 -26.49
N ASN A 297 -4.23 -15.89 -26.87
CA ASN A 297 -3.57 -17.03 -26.19
C ASN A 297 -3.08 -16.63 -24.80
N ASP A 298 -2.58 -15.41 -24.62
CA ASP A 298 -2.18 -14.87 -23.32
C ASP A 298 -3.41 -14.67 -22.43
N LEU A 299 -4.51 -14.16 -22.99
CA LEU A 299 -5.80 -14.03 -22.28
C LEU A 299 -6.33 -15.42 -21.87
N LEU A 300 -6.26 -16.41 -22.75
CA LEU A 300 -6.67 -17.79 -22.47
C LEU A 300 -5.82 -18.42 -21.35
N ALA A 301 -4.50 -18.25 -21.43
CA ALA A 301 -3.59 -18.74 -20.39
C ALA A 301 -3.88 -18.09 -19.03
N TYR A 302 -4.11 -16.78 -19.01
CA TYR A 302 -4.53 -16.05 -17.80
C TYR A 302 -5.85 -16.57 -17.26
N ALA A 303 -6.87 -16.72 -18.11
CA ALA A 303 -8.20 -17.17 -17.71
C ALA A 303 -8.17 -18.56 -17.07
N PHE A 304 -7.47 -19.51 -17.70
CA PHE A 304 -7.33 -20.87 -17.17
C PHE A 304 -6.55 -20.91 -15.86
N ARG A 305 -5.48 -20.13 -15.75
CA ARG A 305 -4.74 -20.01 -14.50
C ARG A 305 -5.61 -19.44 -13.39
N THR A 306 -6.33 -18.36 -13.66
CA THR A 306 -7.17 -17.69 -12.68
C THR A 306 -8.31 -18.58 -12.21
N ILE A 307 -9.02 -19.27 -13.12
CA ILE A 307 -10.10 -20.17 -12.69
C ILE A 307 -9.56 -21.36 -11.90
N LYS A 308 -8.43 -21.95 -12.28
CA LYS A 308 -7.77 -23.04 -11.54
C LYS A 308 -7.44 -22.64 -10.11
N GLN A 309 -7.04 -21.40 -9.93
CA GLN A 309 -6.67 -20.85 -8.62
C GLN A 309 -7.87 -20.68 -7.68
N TYR A 310 -9.02 -20.25 -8.21
CA TYR A 310 -10.16 -19.83 -7.40
C TYR A 310 -11.38 -20.74 -7.48
N ALA A 311 -11.38 -21.74 -8.37
CA ALA A 311 -12.49 -22.67 -8.49
C ALA A 311 -12.71 -23.50 -7.23
N TYR A 312 -11.69 -23.65 -6.40
CA TYR A 312 -11.74 -24.38 -5.13
C TYR A 312 -11.38 -23.48 -3.96
N PRO A 313 -11.87 -23.78 -2.73
CA PRO A 313 -11.47 -23.02 -1.54
C PRO A 313 -9.95 -23.00 -1.37
N ILE A 314 -9.42 -21.85 -0.99
CA ILE A 314 -8.02 -21.73 -0.60
C ILE A 314 -7.90 -22.28 0.82
N VAL A 315 -7.10 -23.33 0.98
CA VAL A 315 -6.83 -23.94 2.28
C VAL A 315 -5.41 -23.60 2.70
N SER A 316 -5.28 -22.94 3.85
CA SER A 316 -3.99 -22.66 4.47
C SER A 316 -3.86 -23.39 5.81
N TYR A 317 -2.65 -23.83 6.08
CA TYR A 317 -2.30 -24.55 7.30
C TYR A 317 -1.25 -23.73 8.05
N THR A 318 -1.60 -23.27 9.24
CA THR A 318 -0.62 -22.69 10.16
C THR A 318 -0.26 -23.73 11.19
N ALA A 319 1.02 -24.04 11.30
CA ALA A 319 1.51 -25.04 12.20
C ALA A 319 2.62 -24.48 13.09
N SER A 320 2.48 -24.66 14.42
CA SER A 320 3.55 -24.41 15.36
C SER A 320 4.50 -25.61 15.36
N ILE A 321 5.77 -25.35 15.10
CA ILE A 321 6.79 -26.40 14.98
C ILE A 321 7.33 -26.74 16.36
N GLN A 322 7.56 -28.02 16.61
CA GLN A 322 8.29 -28.44 17.80
C GLN A 322 9.79 -28.12 17.65
N SER A 323 10.45 -27.73 18.73
CA SER A 323 11.89 -27.45 18.73
C SER A 323 12.75 -28.63 18.28
N SER A 324 12.30 -29.87 18.51
CA SER A 324 12.91 -31.08 17.97
C SER A 324 12.94 -31.13 16.45
N PHE A 325 11.84 -30.73 15.80
CA PHE A 325 11.74 -30.68 14.34
C PHE A 325 12.71 -29.66 13.73
N LEU A 326 12.86 -28.48 14.35
CA LEU A 326 13.83 -27.49 13.88
C LEU A 326 15.27 -27.98 13.96
N ASN A 327 15.60 -28.88 14.88
CA ASN A 327 16.93 -29.50 14.94
C ASN A 327 17.15 -30.51 13.80
N ASP A 328 16.09 -31.19 13.37
CA ASP A 328 16.16 -32.20 12.30
C ASP A 328 16.05 -31.58 10.89
N TYR A 329 15.33 -30.45 10.75
CA TYR A 329 15.05 -29.79 9.45
C TYR A 329 15.37 -28.30 9.47
N GLN A 330 16.55 -27.93 9.98
CA GLN A 330 17.02 -26.53 10.05
C GLN A 330 17.16 -25.86 8.68
N ASP A 331 17.23 -26.65 7.62
CA ASP A 331 17.41 -26.21 6.24
C ASP A 331 16.08 -25.96 5.49
N LEU A 332 14.91 -26.14 6.15
CA LEU A 332 13.62 -25.84 5.55
C LEU A 332 13.45 -24.32 5.39
N VAL A 333 13.18 -23.88 4.19
CA VAL A 333 13.11 -22.46 3.81
C VAL A 333 11.76 -22.08 3.20
N LEU A 334 11.52 -20.78 3.07
CA LEU A 334 10.37 -20.26 2.31
C LEU A 334 10.37 -20.83 0.90
N GLY A 335 9.19 -21.19 0.43
CA GLY A 335 8.98 -21.76 -0.89
C GLY A 335 9.15 -23.29 -0.95
N ASP A 336 9.77 -23.92 0.04
CA ASP A 336 9.87 -25.38 0.08
C ASP A 336 8.49 -26.04 0.15
N THR A 337 8.30 -27.07 -0.66
CA THR A 337 7.08 -27.88 -0.66
C THR A 337 7.31 -29.17 0.12
N VAL A 338 6.47 -29.42 1.11
CA VAL A 338 6.53 -30.56 2.01
C VAL A 338 5.25 -31.38 1.97
N LYS A 339 5.28 -32.59 2.52
CA LYS A 339 4.07 -33.39 2.75
C LYS A 339 3.60 -33.22 4.19
N ILE A 340 2.31 -32.96 4.38
CA ILE A 340 1.66 -32.90 5.70
C ILE A 340 0.74 -34.11 5.83
N TYR A 341 0.90 -34.87 6.89
CA TYR A 341 0.06 -36.01 7.23
C TYR A 341 -0.68 -35.75 8.55
N ASP A 342 -2.01 -35.66 8.50
CA ASP A 342 -2.84 -35.45 9.67
C ASP A 342 -3.90 -36.56 9.78
N LYS A 343 -3.86 -37.30 10.87
CA LYS A 343 -4.80 -38.39 11.19
C LYS A 343 -6.14 -37.91 11.73
N ASN A 344 -6.23 -36.66 12.18
CA ASN A 344 -7.45 -36.11 12.78
C ASN A 344 -8.52 -35.75 11.74
N PHE A 345 -8.17 -35.78 10.46
CA PHE A 345 -9.12 -35.61 9.38
C PHE A 345 -9.67 -36.98 8.94
N VAL A 346 -10.97 -37.03 8.69
CA VAL A 346 -11.67 -38.23 8.25
C VAL A 346 -11.01 -38.80 6.98
N GLY A 347 -10.44 -40.00 7.09
CA GLY A 347 -9.73 -40.66 5.99
C GLY A 347 -8.22 -40.40 5.95
N GLY A 348 -7.67 -39.62 6.89
CA GLY A 348 -6.26 -39.16 6.85
C GLY A 348 -6.04 -38.12 5.76
N LEU A 349 -5.38 -37.05 6.10
CA LEU A 349 -5.05 -35.98 5.14
C LEU A 349 -3.57 -36.09 4.77
N ILE A 350 -3.27 -36.35 3.49
CA ILE A 350 -1.92 -36.18 2.94
C ILE A 350 -1.97 -35.02 1.97
N LEU A 351 -1.27 -33.97 2.29
CA LEU A 351 -1.20 -32.77 1.46
C LEU A 351 0.23 -32.52 1.03
N GLN A 352 0.38 -32.03 -0.19
CA GLN A 352 1.55 -31.23 -0.53
C GLN A 352 1.23 -29.78 -0.20
N ALA A 353 2.02 -29.18 0.66
CA ALA A 353 1.84 -27.81 1.09
C ALA A 353 3.16 -27.06 1.00
N ARG A 354 3.10 -25.80 0.59
CA ARG A 354 4.26 -24.96 0.39
C ARG A 354 4.42 -23.98 1.55
N VAL A 355 5.64 -23.78 2.03
CA VAL A 355 5.97 -22.79 3.07
C VAL A 355 5.80 -21.39 2.48
N THR A 356 4.78 -20.67 2.92
CA THR A 356 4.47 -19.32 2.44
C THR A 356 4.87 -18.22 3.41
N GLU A 357 4.89 -18.53 4.72
CA GLU A 357 5.38 -17.61 5.74
C GLU A 357 6.19 -18.37 6.78
N GLN A 358 7.16 -17.68 7.38
CA GLN A 358 8.01 -18.22 8.42
C GLN A 358 8.25 -17.17 9.48
N VAL A 359 7.95 -17.49 10.74
CA VAL A 359 8.30 -16.68 11.90
C VAL A 359 9.43 -17.39 12.66
N ILE A 360 10.52 -16.69 12.89
CA ILE A 360 11.68 -17.18 13.61
C ILE A 360 11.95 -16.25 14.79
N SER A 361 12.02 -16.83 15.99
CA SER A 361 12.60 -16.20 17.17
C SER A 361 13.90 -16.87 17.51
N PHE A 362 14.98 -16.10 17.59
CA PHE A 362 16.30 -16.60 17.95
C PHE A 362 16.50 -16.71 19.45
N SER A 363 15.81 -15.84 20.22
CA SER A 363 15.87 -15.87 21.70
C SER A 363 14.91 -16.90 22.29
N ASN A 364 13.81 -17.23 21.60
CA ASN A 364 12.85 -18.24 22.04
C ASN A 364 12.34 -19.10 20.87
N PRO A 365 13.05 -20.17 20.48
CA PRO A 365 12.66 -21.03 19.36
C PRO A 365 11.27 -21.67 19.48
N ASN A 366 10.66 -21.70 20.67
CA ASN A 366 9.29 -22.19 20.84
C ASN A 366 8.24 -21.31 20.17
N ASN A 367 8.57 -20.08 19.83
CA ASN A 367 7.71 -19.15 19.12
C ASN A 367 7.81 -19.29 17.59
N ASN A 368 8.67 -20.18 17.10
CA ASN A 368 8.83 -20.39 15.67
C ASN A 368 7.58 -21.02 15.06
N THR A 369 7.12 -20.45 13.96
CA THR A 369 5.96 -20.96 13.22
C THR A 369 6.24 -21.01 11.74
N LEU A 370 5.63 -21.97 11.05
CA LEU A 370 5.56 -22.03 9.60
C LEU A 370 4.10 -22.02 9.17
N THR A 371 3.81 -21.22 8.16
CA THR A 371 2.53 -21.24 7.47
C THR A 371 2.71 -21.95 6.14
N PHE A 372 1.86 -22.93 5.90
CA PHE A 372 1.83 -23.68 4.67
C PHE A 372 0.53 -23.36 3.94
N SER A 373 0.60 -23.16 2.63
CA SER A 373 -0.60 -23.09 1.80
C SER A 373 -0.66 -24.26 0.86
N ASN A 374 -1.89 -24.56 0.45
CA ASN A 374 -2.13 -25.43 -0.67
C ASN A 374 -1.33 -24.94 -1.89
N TYR A 375 -0.91 -25.85 -2.77
CA TYR A 375 -0.16 -25.55 -4.01
C TYR A 375 -1.03 -24.83 -5.06
N VAL A 376 -1.84 -23.91 -4.62
CA VAL A 376 -2.61 -23.02 -5.47
C VAL A 376 -2.01 -21.65 -5.28
N LYS A 377 -1.70 -20.97 -6.36
CA LYS A 377 -1.26 -19.58 -6.33
C LYS A 377 -2.24 -18.78 -5.49
N LEU A 378 -1.78 -18.34 -4.34
CA LEU A 378 -2.43 -17.24 -3.67
C LEU A 378 -2.15 -16.02 -4.54
N ASP A 379 -3.18 -15.42 -5.15
CA ASP A 379 -3.05 -14.07 -5.65
C ASP A 379 -2.43 -13.23 -4.55
N SER A 380 -1.62 -12.26 -4.93
CA SER A 380 -0.80 -11.43 -4.06
C SER A 380 -1.59 -10.71 -2.97
N LYS A 381 -2.40 -11.44 -2.20
CA LYS A 381 -2.93 -10.96 -0.94
C LYS A 381 -1.75 -10.79 -0.01
N ILE A 382 -1.33 -9.54 0.09
CA ILE A 382 -0.43 -9.12 1.15
C ILE A 382 -1.02 -9.65 2.45
N SER A 383 -0.26 -10.41 3.22
CA SER A 383 -0.63 -10.85 4.57
C SER A 383 -1.21 -9.66 5.34
N ASP A 384 -2.30 -9.86 6.09
CA ASP A 384 -2.93 -8.75 6.83
C ASP A 384 -1.94 -8.09 7.78
N THR A 385 -1.03 -8.86 8.37
CA THR A 385 0.06 -8.34 9.20
C THR A 385 1.00 -7.45 8.39
N LEU A 386 1.43 -7.87 7.22
CA LEU A 386 2.29 -7.06 6.36
C LEU A 386 1.53 -5.86 5.77
N ARG A 387 0.26 -6.03 5.39
CA ARG A 387 -0.59 -4.93 4.92
C ARG A 387 -0.71 -3.84 5.99
N ASN A 388 -0.97 -4.22 7.23
CA ASN A 388 -1.03 -3.27 8.35
C ASN A 388 0.31 -2.57 8.54
N ARG A 389 1.43 -3.31 8.43
CA ARG A 389 2.77 -2.74 8.51
C ARG A 389 3.05 -1.75 7.39
N MET A 390 2.68 -2.07 6.14
CA MET A 390 2.81 -1.18 4.99
C MET A 390 1.91 0.06 5.15
N ALA A 391 0.68 -0.11 5.66
CA ALA A 391 -0.22 1.01 5.95
C ALA A 391 0.36 1.95 7.03
N GLU A 392 0.93 1.40 8.10
CA GLU A 392 1.65 2.17 9.13
C GLU A 392 2.83 2.96 8.53
N MET A 393 3.60 2.36 7.61
CA MET A 393 4.71 3.04 6.93
C MET A 393 4.22 4.21 6.07
N ILE A 394 3.14 4.02 5.31
CA ILE A 394 2.53 5.07 4.49
C ILE A 394 2.01 6.20 5.39
N GLU A 395 1.28 5.86 6.45
CA GLU A 395 0.74 6.84 7.39
C GLU A 395 1.85 7.63 8.12
N ALA A 396 2.95 6.98 8.48
CA ALA A 396 4.10 7.64 9.11
C ALA A 396 4.70 8.76 8.25
N ARG A 397 4.70 8.59 6.93
CA ARG A 397 5.29 9.54 5.96
C ARG A 397 4.31 10.58 5.40
N LEU A 398 3.02 10.52 5.72
CA LEU A 398 2.08 11.54 5.29
C LEU A 398 2.53 12.92 5.81
N PRO A 399 2.59 13.95 4.95
CA PRO A 399 3.00 15.27 5.35
C PRO A 399 1.96 15.88 6.30
N TYR A 400 2.47 16.67 7.24
CA TYR A 400 1.62 17.52 8.03
C TYR A 400 1.21 18.75 7.22
N THR A 401 -0.07 19.06 7.22
CA THR A 401 -0.64 20.22 6.53
C THR A 401 -1.37 21.10 7.54
N LEU A 402 -1.02 22.37 7.57
CA LEU A 402 -1.68 23.37 8.39
C LEU A 402 -2.75 24.08 7.57
N LYS A 403 -4.00 23.98 7.99
CA LYS A 403 -5.11 24.75 7.42
C LYS A 403 -5.47 25.86 8.37
N MET A 404 -5.69 27.07 7.84
CA MET A 404 -6.04 28.21 8.64
C MET A 404 -7.37 28.80 8.17
N SER A 405 -8.30 29.00 9.08
CA SER A 405 -9.54 29.74 8.84
C SER A 405 -9.52 31.06 9.58
N THR A 406 -10.29 32.02 9.09
CA THR A 406 -10.39 33.36 9.66
C THR A 406 -11.87 33.74 9.86
N SER A 407 -12.20 34.36 11.01
CA SER A 407 -13.59 34.73 11.33
C SER A 407 -14.13 35.88 10.48
N ALA A 408 -13.26 36.80 10.05
CA ALA A 408 -13.64 38.01 9.33
C ALA A 408 -12.75 38.30 8.09
N GLY A 409 -12.08 37.22 7.54
CA GLY A 409 -11.15 37.37 6.44
C GLY A 409 -9.84 38.00 6.84
N THR A 410 -9.07 38.44 5.83
CA THR A 410 -7.71 38.97 5.97
C THR A 410 -7.59 40.44 5.55
N SER A 411 -8.69 41.12 5.25
CA SER A 411 -8.70 42.51 4.81
C SER A 411 -9.49 43.38 5.76
N PHE A 412 -8.90 44.47 6.20
CA PHE A 412 -9.52 45.48 7.06
C PHE A 412 -9.63 46.80 6.33
N LYS A 413 -10.52 47.67 6.82
CA LYS A 413 -10.70 49.00 6.30
C LYS A 413 -10.52 50.05 7.40
N ASN A 414 -9.72 51.08 7.13
CA ASN A 414 -9.50 52.23 8.01
C ASN A 414 -9.06 51.87 9.46
N GLY A 415 -8.29 50.81 9.61
CA GLY A 415 -7.78 50.38 10.89
C GLY A 415 -8.83 49.84 11.87
N THR A 416 -10.03 49.49 11.35
CA THR A 416 -11.14 49.02 12.19
C THR A 416 -11.44 47.53 11.93
N GLY A 417 -11.81 46.83 13.02
CA GLY A 417 -12.19 45.43 12.99
C GLY A 417 -11.13 44.47 13.58
N GLU A 418 -11.53 43.23 13.72
CA GLU A 418 -10.68 42.13 14.19
C GLU A 418 -10.99 40.86 13.41
N SER A 419 -10.03 39.97 13.35
CA SER A 419 -10.19 38.65 12.75
C SER A 419 -9.51 37.59 13.61
N ILE A 420 -10.24 36.52 13.91
CA ILE A 420 -9.71 35.39 14.70
C ILE A 420 -9.23 34.34 13.72
N VAL A 421 -7.96 34.00 13.82
CA VAL A 421 -7.33 32.93 13.05
C VAL A 421 -7.42 31.62 13.85
N THR A 422 -7.99 30.60 13.25
CA THR A 422 -8.11 29.27 13.82
C THR A 422 -7.34 28.28 12.94
N PRO A 423 -6.18 27.81 13.37
CA PRO A 423 -5.42 26.79 12.66
C PRO A 423 -5.94 25.38 12.98
N GLU A 424 -5.83 24.50 12.02
CA GLU A 424 -6.09 23.08 12.16
C GLU A 424 -4.96 22.30 11.52
N LEU A 425 -4.35 21.39 12.28
CA LEU A 425 -3.29 20.52 11.79
C LEU A 425 -3.87 19.21 11.28
N TYR A 426 -3.43 18.78 10.10
CA TYR A 426 -3.78 17.50 9.51
C TYR A 426 -2.52 16.71 9.18
N LYS A 427 -2.59 15.38 9.34
CA LYS A 427 -1.62 14.43 8.79
C LYS A 427 -2.34 13.64 7.71
N GLY A 428 -2.02 13.94 6.44
CA GLY A 428 -2.86 13.50 5.33
C GLY A 428 -4.30 14.04 5.46
N GLN A 429 -5.28 13.18 5.63
CA GLN A 429 -6.69 13.57 5.83
C GLN A 429 -7.13 13.54 7.30
N LYS A 430 -6.31 13.03 8.21
CA LYS A 430 -6.63 12.90 9.62
C LYS A 430 -6.33 14.20 10.38
N LYS A 431 -7.32 14.76 11.04
CA LYS A 431 -7.13 15.93 11.91
C LYS A 431 -6.37 15.52 13.17
N ILE A 432 -5.36 16.30 13.54
CA ILE A 432 -4.55 16.14 14.74
C ILE A 432 -5.11 17.06 15.83
N THR A 433 -5.50 16.49 16.96
CA THR A 433 -6.20 17.20 18.03
C THR A 433 -5.30 17.67 19.18
N ASP A 434 -4.12 17.10 19.30
CA ASP A 434 -3.12 17.38 20.34
C ASP A 434 -2.04 18.38 19.90
N ALA A 435 -2.26 19.03 18.73
CA ALA A 435 -1.36 20.06 18.23
C ALA A 435 -1.42 21.34 19.07
N THR A 436 -0.27 21.96 19.26
CA THR A 436 -0.12 23.30 19.83
C THR A 436 0.37 24.27 18.75
N TYR A 437 -0.04 25.54 18.85
CA TYR A 437 0.27 26.51 17.81
C TYR A 437 1.03 27.70 18.37
N ARG A 438 2.02 28.18 17.63
CA ARG A 438 2.76 29.42 17.89
C ARG A 438 2.50 30.40 16.75
N TYR A 439 2.20 31.61 17.12
CA TYR A 439 1.86 32.71 16.21
C TYR A 439 2.98 33.76 16.26
N TYR A 440 3.46 34.14 15.10
CA TYR A 440 4.48 35.19 14.93
C TYR A 440 3.85 36.34 14.15
N PHE A 441 3.64 37.46 14.79
CA PHE A 441 3.06 38.64 14.19
C PHE A 441 3.97 39.86 14.46
N GLY A 442 4.68 40.33 13.42
CA GLY A 442 5.77 41.27 13.58
C GLY A 442 6.91 40.67 14.41
N SER A 443 7.27 41.35 15.49
CA SER A 443 8.25 40.86 16.48
C SER A 443 7.64 40.07 17.64
N GLU A 444 6.31 40.01 17.73
CA GLU A 444 5.60 39.34 18.82
C GLU A 444 5.45 37.82 18.51
N MET A 445 5.66 36.99 19.55
CA MET A 445 5.37 35.55 19.50
C MET A 445 4.37 35.20 20.60
N THR A 446 3.30 34.50 20.22
CA THR A 446 2.23 34.10 21.14
C THR A 446 1.85 32.64 20.92
N THR A 447 1.38 31.95 21.94
CA THR A 447 0.91 30.57 21.88
C THR A 447 -0.58 30.49 22.19
N GLY A 448 -1.32 29.58 21.55
CA GLY A 448 -2.75 29.40 21.80
C GLY A 448 -3.42 28.54 20.75
N GLN A 449 -4.70 28.23 20.93
CA GLN A 449 -5.51 27.52 19.94
C GLN A 449 -6.05 28.45 18.86
N THR A 450 -6.15 29.73 19.14
CA THR A 450 -6.57 30.77 18.17
C THR A 450 -5.71 32.01 18.37
N TYR A 451 -5.68 32.87 17.37
CA TYR A 451 -4.99 34.16 17.45
C TYR A 451 -5.89 35.26 16.92
N LYS A 452 -6.02 36.37 17.69
CA LYS A 452 -6.81 37.53 17.31
C LYS A 452 -5.93 38.58 16.68
N VAL A 453 -6.21 38.88 15.44
CA VAL A 453 -5.57 39.97 14.66
C VAL A 453 -6.45 41.20 14.75
N LEU A 454 -5.87 42.31 15.22
CA LEU A 454 -6.54 43.60 15.33
C LEU A 454 -6.12 44.51 14.16
N ALA A 455 -7.08 45.12 13.51
CA ALA A 455 -6.84 45.99 12.35
C ALA A 455 -5.93 47.18 12.66
N ASN A 456 -6.02 47.74 13.89
CA ASN A 456 -5.22 48.89 14.32
C ASN A 456 -3.72 48.56 14.53
N LYS A 457 -3.33 47.27 14.54
CA LYS A 457 -1.94 46.83 14.57
C LYS A 457 -1.34 46.66 13.16
N ILE A 458 -2.09 46.96 12.12
CA ILE A 458 -1.68 46.79 10.74
C ILE A 458 -1.68 48.14 10.04
N GLU A 459 -0.51 48.66 9.69
CA GLU A 459 -0.42 49.92 8.95
C GLU A 459 -0.94 49.77 7.50
N ASN A 460 -0.34 48.90 6.72
CA ASN A 460 -0.78 48.59 5.33
C ASN A 460 -0.89 47.08 5.11
N LYS A 461 0.19 46.36 5.42
CA LYS A 461 0.29 44.91 5.23
C LYS A 461 1.12 44.29 6.36
N GLN A 462 0.61 43.21 6.93
CA GLN A 462 1.30 42.44 7.95
C GLN A 462 1.11 40.96 7.72
N VAL A 463 2.18 40.17 7.91
CA VAL A 463 2.16 38.70 7.78
C VAL A 463 2.06 38.08 9.16
N LEU A 464 1.07 37.23 9.36
CA LEU A 464 1.00 36.31 10.48
C LEU A 464 1.56 34.96 10.04
N THR A 465 2.59 34.50 10.72
CA THR A 465 3.12 33.14 10.54
C THR A 465 2.61 32.26 11.67
N VAL A 466 2.07 31.10 11.34
CA VAL A 466 1.59 30.11 12.30
C VAL A 466 2.42 28.85 12.16
N ALA A 467 2.98 28.38 13.28
CA ALA A 467 3.73 27.13 13.35
C ALA A 467 2.99 26.15 14.26
N ALA A 468 2.77 24.93 13.78
CA ALA A 468 2.14 23.84 14.50
C ALA A 468 3.19 22.90 15.11
N TYR A 469 2.97 22.50 16.34
CA TYR A 469 3.85 21.61 17.09
C TYR A 469 3.10 20.39 17.60
N ILE A 470 3.79 19.24 17.57
CA ILE A 470 3.40 18.04 18.32
C ILE A 470 4.50 17.79 19.36
N GLY A 471 4.12 17.87 20.64
CA GLY A 471 5.12 17.99 21.70
C GLY A 471 6.02 19.21 21.48
N ASN A 472 7.33 18.99 21.40
CA ASN A 472 8.32 20.05 21.17
C ASN A 472 8.75 20.20 19.71
N ASN A 473 8.27 19.35 18.81
CA ASN A 473 8.69 19.33 17.41
C ASN A 473 7.76 20.17 16.55
N GLU A 474 8.32 21.12 15.79
CA GLU A 474 7.60 21.84 14.75
C GLU A 474 7.35 20.91 13.57
N VAL A 475 6.08 20.70 13.21
CA VAL A 475 5.68 19.74 12.17
C VAL A 475 5.08 20.41 10.94
N ALA A 476 4.58 21.64 11.06
CA ALA A 476 4.07 22.41 9.93
C ALA A 476 4.14 23.91 10.22
N ARG A 477 4.29 24.71 9.17
CA ARG A 477 4.29 26.18 9.24
C ARG A 477 3.61 26.76 8.00
N ASP A 478 2.78 27.76 8.20
CA ASP A 478 2.11 28.46 7.10
C ASP A 478 1.88 29.95 7.47
N LYS A 479 1.50 30.77 6.48
CA LYS A 479 1.40 32.22 6.61
C LYS A 479 0.08 32.75 6.09
N LEU A 480 -0.49 33.72 6.80
CA LEU A 480 -1.60 34.56 6.36
C LEU A 480 -1.14 36.00 6.24
N THR A 481 -1.53 36.65 5.17
CA THR A 481 -1.23 38.06 4.94
C THR A 481 -2.48 38.88 5.23
N PHE A 482 -2.39 39.79 6.19
CA PHE A 482 -3.42 40.75 6.50
C PHE A 482 -3.13 42.09 5.87
N ILE A 483 -4.15 42.73 5.32
CA ILE A 483 -4.07 44.02 4.63
C ILE A 483 -5.04 44.98 5.27
N ASN A 484 -4.62 46.23 5.53
CA ASN A 484 -5.46 47.33 5.94
C ASN A 484 -5.52 48.38 4.84
N VAL A 485 -6.71 48.58 4.30
CA VAL A 485 -6.95 49.54 3.21
C VAL A 485 -7.56 50.80 3.81
N PHE A 486 -6.97 51.93 3.50
CA PHE A 486 -7.46 53.23 3.95
C PHE A 486 -8.23 53.92 2.81
N ASP A 487 -9.31 54.57 3.15
CA ASP A 487 -10.00 55.45 2.22
C ASP A 487 -9.02 56.55 1.77
N GLY A 488 -8.92 56.79 0.48
CA GLY A 488 -8.09 57.88 -0.05
C GLY A 488 -8.57 59.22 0.47
N LYS A 489 -7.61 60.11 0.77
CA LYS A 489 -7.97 61.52 1.08
C LYS A 489 -8.76 62.08 -0.13
N ASN A 490 -9.88 62.73 0.15
CA ASN A 490 -10.60 63.46 -0.88
C ASN A 490 -9.63 64.36 -1.64
N GLY A 491 -9.46 64.12 -2.92
CA GLY A 491 -8.64 64.96 -3.79
C GLY A 491 -9.15 66.39 -3.72
N LEU A 492 -8.23 67.35 -3.68
CA LEU A 492 -8.59 68.77 -3.87
C LEU A 492 -9.41 68.88 -5.15
N LYS A 493 -10.54 69.62 -5.08
CA LYS A 493 -11.41 69.89 -6.20
C LYS A 493 -10.56 70.52 -7.30
N GLY A 494 -10.27 69.76 -8.37
CA GLY A 494 -9.49 70.23 -9.50
C GLY A 494 -10.26 71.32 -10.22
N ASP A 495 -9.55 72.35 -10.70
CA ASP A 495 -10.07 73.36 -11.59
C ASP A 495 -10.62 72.66 -12.86
N LYS A 496 -11.68 73.23 -13.48
CA LYS A 496 -12.25 72.71 -14.68
C LYS A 496 -11.18 72.75 -15.79
N GLY A 497 -10.51 71.63 -15.99
CA GLY A 497 -9.62 71.46 -17.13
C GLY A 497 -10.46 71.34 -18.42
N ALA A 498 -10.07 72.06 -19.43
CA ALA A 498 -10.60 71.86 -20.79
C ALA A 498 -10.24 70.46 -21.25
N ILE A 499 -11.21 69.72 -21.78
CA ILE A 499 -10.98 68.36 -22.30
C ILE A 499 -10.18 68.54 -23.60
N ASP A 500 -8.95 67.99 -23.60
CA ASP A 500 -8.12 67.91 -24.80
C ASP A 500 -8.66 66.78 -25.70
N GLU A 501 -9.40 67.17 -26.75
CA GLU A 501 -10.03 66.23 -27.68
C GLU A 501 -9.04 65.31 -28.40
N GLU A 502 -7.80 65.72 -28.53
CA GLU A 502 -6.74 64.93 -29.14
C GLU A 502 -6.29 63.74 -28.21
N LYS A 503 -6.19 63.98 -26.93
CA LYS A 503 -5.93 62.94 -25.95
C LYS A 503 -7.08 61.96 -25.76
N LEU A 504 -8.32 62.41 -25.92
CA LEU A 504 -9.50 61.54 -25.90
C LEU A 504 -9.47 60.57 -27.10
N LYS A 505 -9.13 61.03 -28.28
CA LYS A 505 -8.95 60.19 -29.47
C LYS A 505 -7.81 59.18 -29.32
N GLU A 506 -6.70 59.57 -28.69
CA GLU A 506 -5.56 58.68 -28.43
C GLU A 506 -5.92 57.58 -27.42
N ILE A 507 -6.70 57.90 -26.38
CA ILE A 507 -7.21 56.92 -25.40
C ILE A 507 -8.24 55.99 -26.05
N GLU A 508 -9.17 56.49 -26.90
CA GLU A 508 -10.10 55.63 -27.61
C GLU A 508 -9.41 54.70 -28.62
N GLN A 509 -8.38 55.14 -29.32
CA GLN A 509 -7.56 54.28 -30.18
C GLN A 509 -6.78 53.24 -29.40
N ASN A 510 -6.24 53.58 -28.24
CA ASN A 510 -5.54 52.64 -27.35
C ASN A 510 -6.49 51.62 -26.69
N ILE A 511 -7.72 51.98 -26.37
CA ILE A 511 -8.75 51.07 -25.87
C ILE A 511 -9.19 50.10 -26.95
N ASN A 512 -9.46 50.59 -28.16
CA ASN A 512 -9.89 49.77 -29.29
C ASN A 512 -8.75 48.80 -29.74
N SER A 513 -7.49 49.23 -29.76
CA SER A 513 -6.36 48.35 -30.10
C SER A 513 -6.08 47.29 -29.07
N LYS A 514 -6.48 47.48 -27.81
CA LYS A 514 -6.39 46.46 -26.74
C LYS A 514 -7.60 45.52 -26.74
N ALA A 515 -8.76 45.95 -27.24
CA ALA A 515 -9.96 45.12 -27.33
C ALA A 515 -9.93 44.12 -28.51
N ASP A 516 -9.17 44.42 -29.57
CA ASP A 516 -9.04 43.56 -30.75
C ASP A 516 -7.96 42.47 -30.66
N ASN A 517 -7.40 42.22 -29.47
CA ASN A 517 -6.40 41.19 -29.33
C ASN A 517 -7.03 39.78 -29.30
N ALA A 518 -6.99 39.09 -30.44
CA ALA A 518 -7.39 37.68 -30.58
C ALA A 518 -6.78 36.78 -29.47
N LEU A 519 -5.62 37.16 -28.95
CA LEU A 519 -4.94 36.49 -27.81
C LEU A 519 -5.75 36.55 -26.50
N THR A 520 -6.51 37.63 -26.27
CA THR A 520 -7.35 37.80 -25.07
C THR A 520 -8.60 36.91 -25.13
N GLN A 521 -9.14 36.70 -26.30
CA GLN A 521 -10.30 35.82 -26.52
C GLN A 521 -9.89 34.34 -26.39
N GLU A 522 -8.71 33.99 -26.87
CA GLU A 522 -8.16 32.63 -26.75
C GLU A 522 -7.83 32.30 -25.30
N GLN A 523 -7.27 33.24 -24.53
CA GLN A 523 -7.05 33.10 -23.09
C GLN A 523 -8.35 32.99 -22.29
N LEU A 524 -9.40 33.74 -22.69
CA LEU A 524 -10.71 33.65 -22.06
C LEU A 524 -11.38 32.30 -22.34
N ASN A 525 -11.25 31.80 -23.55
CA ASN A 525 -11.78 30.51 -23.95
C ASN A 525 -11.04 29.38 -23.20
N ALA A 526 -9.71 29.43 -23.09
CA ALA A 526 -8.91 28.47 -22.34
C ALA A 526 -9.22 28.50 -20.81
N LEU A 527 -9.53 29.69 -20.28
CA LEU A 527 -9.95 29.83 -18.87
C LEU A 527 -11.35 29.24 -18.63
N ASN A 528 -12.28 29.48 -19.57
CA ASN A 528 -13.61 28.91 -19.50
C ASN A 528 -13.61 27.38 -19.64
N GLU A 529 -12.75 26.82 -20.48
CA GLU A 529 -12.55 25.39 -20.63
C GLU A 529 -11.97 24.77 -19.33
N LYS A 530 -10.95 25.39 -18.73
CA LYS A 530 -10.42 25.00 -17.42
C LYS A 530 -11.47 25.07 -16.31
N ASN A 531 -12.29 26.08 -16.29
CA ASN A 531 -13.39 26.22 -15.32
C ASN A 531 -14.45 25.12 -15.50
N ALA A 532 -14.79 24.75 -16.73
CA ALA A 532 -15.72 23.67 -17.02
C ALA A 532 -15.16 22.29 -16.55
N ILE A 533 -13.88 22.05 -16.79
CA ILE A 533 -13.18 20.83 -16.31
C ILE A 533 -13.17 20.80 -14.78
N MET A 534 -12.82 21.90 -14.11
CA MET A 534 -12.83 21.99 -12.66
C MET A 534 -14.23 21.81 -12.05
N GLN A 535 -15.27 22.34 -12.70
CA GLN A 535 -16.65 22.12 -12.25
C GLN A 535 -17.06 20.65 -12.38
N ALA A 536 -16.72 19.99 -13.49
CA ALA A 536 -16.98 18.57 -13.68
C ALA A 536 -16.24 17.69 -12.67
N GLU A 537 -14.99 18.04 -12.33
CA GLU A 537 -14.22 17.35 -11.28
C GLU A 537 -14.80 17.56 -9.87
N LEU A 538 -15.32 18.76 -9.58
CA LEU A 538 -15.99 19.07 -8.31
C LEU A 538 -17.30 18.32 -8.15
N GLU A 539 -18.09 18.21 -9.22
CA GLU A 539 -19.33 17.44 -9.25
C GLU A 539 -19.07 15.94 -9.09
N ALA A 540 -18.03 15.40 -9.74
CA ALA A 540 -17.60 14.02 -9.59
C ALA A 540 -17.14 13.71 -8.15
N LYS A 541 -16.38 14.61 -7.51
CA LYS A 541 -15.97 14.49 -6.11
C LYS A 541 -17.13 14.58 -5.12
N ALA A 542 -18.11 15.44 -5.40
CA ALA A 542 -19.32 15.55 -4.59
C ALA A 542 -20.16 14.27 -4.66
N SER A 543 -20.30 13.70 -5.87
CA SER A 543 -21.01 12.44 -6.11
C SER A 543 -20.32 11.26 -5.38
N LEU A 544 -18.98 11.19 -5.41
CA LEU A 544 -18.20 10.18 -4.71
C LEU A 544 -18.33 10.32 -3.17
N GLY A 545 -18.38 11.55 -2.67
CA GLY A 545 -18.63 11.84 -1.25
C GLY A 545 -19.98 11.34 -0.78
N THR A 546 -21.02 11.53 -1.59
CA THR A 546 -22.38 11.08 -1.30
C THR A 546 -22.48 9.55 -1.34
N LEU A 547 -21.83 8.91 -2.30
CA LEU A 547 -21.74 7.45 -2.41
C LEU A 547 -21.01 6.84 -1.20
N ASN A 548 -19.88 7.41 -0.80
CA ASN A 548 -19.12 6.96 0.37
C ASN A 548 -19.91 7.11 1.67
N LYS A 549 -20.72 8.16 1.79
CA LYS A 549 -21.61 8.35 2.92
C LYS A 549 -22.71 7.28 2.97
N ALA A 550 -23.34 6.98 1.84
CA ALA A 550 -24.33 5.91 1.72
C ALA A 550 -23.74 4.51 2.04
N ILE A 551 -22.50 4.24 1.59
CA ILE A 551 -21.78 3.00 1.90
C ILE A 551 -21.46 2.92 3.41
N ALA A 552 -21.07 4.02 4.04
CA ALA A 552 -20.78 4.08 5.47
C ALA A 552 -22.07 3.84 6.31
N GLU A 553 -23.19 4.43 5.92
CA GLU A 553 -24.51 4.22 6.53
C GLU A 553 -24.96 2.77 6.40
N TYR A 554 -24.78 2.16 5.22
CA TYR A 554 -25.06 0.74 4.99
C TYR A 554 -24.18 -0.19 5.85
N LYS A 555 -22.88 0.10 5.96
CA LYS A 555 -21.96 -0.66 6.83
C LYS A 555 -22.30 -0.52 8.31
N SER A 556 -22.69 0.66 8.75
CA SER A 556 -23.11 0.92 10.13
C SER A 556 -24.38 0.14 10.46
N TYR A 557 -25.35 0.11 9.54
CA TYR A 557 -26.58 -0.66 9.69
C TYR A 557 -26.35 -2.17 9.76
N THR A 558 -25.45 -2.71 8.92
CA THR A 558 -25.09 -4.14 8.93
C THR A 558 -24.37 -4.55 10.23
N LEU A 559 -23.56 -3.66 10.80
CA LEU A 559 -22.89 -3.89 12.08
C LEU A 559 -23.86 -3.86 13.26
N GLN A 560 -24.89 -3.03 13.19
CA GLN A 560 -25.92 -2.93 14.24
C GLN A 560 -26.87 -4.13 14.21
N ASN A 561 -27.20 -4.64 13.02
CA ASN A 561 -28.04 -5.83 12.84
C ASN A 561 -27.37 -7.14 13.31
N ASN A 562 -26.05 -7.21 13.31
CA ASN A 562 -25.32 -8.35 13.89
C ASN A 562 -25.42 -8.41 15.42
N LYS A 563 -25.80 -7.32 16.07
CA LYS A 563 -26.08 -7.27 17.52
C LYS A 563 -27.54 -7.57 17.86
N ASP A 564 -28.46 -7.30 16.93
CA ASP A 564 -29.91 -7.50 17.13
C ASP A 564 -30.48 -8.50 16.11
N LYS A 565 -30.23 -9.78 16.32
CA LYS A 565 -30.75 -10.90 15.48
C LYS A 565 -32.29 -11.00 15.41
N ALA A 566 -33.05 -9.97 15.74
CA ALA A 566 -34.50 -10.00 15.84
C ALA A 566 -35.27 -8.96 15.01
N LYS A 567 -34.62 -8.21 14.06
CA LYS A 567 -35.35 -7.28 13.19
C LYS A 567 -35.38 -7.74 11.74
N SER A 568 -36.63 -7.91 11.26
CA SER A 568 -37.08 -8.58 10.06
C SER A 568 -36.51 -8.07 8.73
N GLU A 569 -36.46 -8.96 7.71
CA GLU A 569 -36.21 -8.74 6.28
C GLU A 569 -36.80 -7.44 5.69
N LYS A 570 -37.91 -6.94 6.28
CA LYS A 570 -38.54 -5.69 5.86
C LYS A 570 -37.66 -4.46 5.97
N ASP A 571 -36.79 -4.40 6.97
CA ASP A 571 -35.90 -3.23 7.20
C ASP A 571 -34.71 -3.25 6.22
N LEU A 572 -34.27 -4.43 5.80
CA LEU A 572 -33.23 -4.61 4.80
C LEU A 572 -33.69 -4.19 3.40
N ILE A 573 -34.93 -4.54 3.05
CA ILE A 573 -35.58 -4.16 1.78
C ILE A 573 -35.75 -2.63 1.72
N SER A 574 -36.16 -2.00 2.82
CA SER A 574 -36.30 -0.54 2.92
C SER A 574 -34.96 0.19 2.72
N LEU A 575 -33.86 -0.36 3.28
CA LEU A 575 -32.53 0.22 3.14
C LEU A 575 -32.00 0.07 1.72
N ASN A 576 -32.20 -1.09 1.10
CA ASN A 576 -31.84 -1.32 -0.29
C ASN A 576 -32.62 -0.40 -1.24
N GLN A 577 -33.90 -0.15 -0.98
CA GLN A 577 -34.68 0.81 -1.75
C GLN A 577 -34.13 2.23 -1.64
N ARG A 578 -33.74 2.69 -0.45
CA ARG A 578 -33.09 4.00 -0.25
C ARG A 578 -31.73 4.09 -0.94
N LEU A 579 -30.95 3.02 -0.93
CA LEU A 579 -29.67 2.96 -1.61
C LEU A 579 -29.84 3.09 -3.14
N VAL A 580 -30.81 2.36 -3.70
CA VAL A 580 -31.15 2.42 -5.13
C VAL A 580 -31.67 3.82 -5.53
N GLU A 581 -32.44 4.47 -4.67
CA GLU A 581 -32.96 5.82 -4.91
C GLU A 581 -31.84 6.86 -4.85
N ASN A 582 -30.93 6.75 -3.90
CA ASN A 582 -29.75 7.62 -3.83
C ASN A 582 -28.80 7.43 -5.02
N ILE A 583 -28.64 6.20 -5.51
CA ILE A 583 -27.85 5.91 -6.73
C ILE A 583 -28.57 6.45 -7.99
N ARG A 584 -29.90 6.42 -8.03
CA ARG A 584 -30.68 7.03 -9.14
C ARG A 584 -30.57 8.55 -9.17
N ASN A 585 -30.50 9.19 -8.01
CA ASN A 585 -30.35 10.65 -7.89
C ASN A 585 -28.91 11.14 -8.16
N LEU A 586 -27.96 10.20 -8.35
CA LEU A 586 -26.56 10.48 -8.73
C LEU A 586 -26.31 10.28 -10.24
N LYS A 587 -27.31 9.85 -11.01
CA LYS A 587 -27.32 9.81 -12.48
C LYS A 587 -28.12 10.99 -13.02
#